data_b0bf526c56255934e307e8191fefd3e5
#
_entry.id   b0bf526c56255934e307e8191fefd3e5
#
_cell.length_a   1.000
_cell.length_b   1.000
_cell.length_c   1.000
_cell.angle_alpha   90.00
_cell.angle_beta   90.00
_cell.angle_gamma   90.00
#
_symmetry.space_group_name_H-M   'P 1'
#
loop_
_entity.id
_entity.type
_entity.pdbx_description
1 polymer ?
#
loop_
_entity_poly.entity_id
_entity_poly.type
_entity_poly.pdbx_seq_one_letter_code
_entity_poly.pdbx_strand_id
1 'polypeptide(L)'
;NVNIILNECNHHFYHSVYEGPKIGYLVWESTRMDENFFNLWNTFDQLWVASKWQRQCAIEQGAKPEKVKVVPEAVDGNLFKPDPKVKLPDFDDGRFKFMHFGRWDYRKSTRELVEAFLDEFDSNEPVDLILSIDNFYAKDGLKNTEERLKHYKLDDPRLKILHFPSREDYVKYLQSGNVFLSCARSEGWNLPLIEAMACGTPSIYSNCSGQLEFAE
;
A
#
# COMPACT_ATOMS: atom_id res chain seq x y z
N ASN A 1 6.31 -0.25 -32.57
CA ASN A 1 6.22 -0.80 -31.23
C ASN A 1 6.27 0.35 -30.22
N VAL A 2 5.50 0.26 -29.13
CA VAL A 2 5.54 1.17 -27.98
C VAL A 2 6.05 0.36 -26.79
N ASN A 3 6.98 0.92 -26.02
CA ASN A 3 7.58 0.24 -24.87
C ASN A 3 7.08 0.90 -23.60
N ILE A 4 6.45 0.12 -22.70
CA ILE A 4 6.03 0.56 -21.37
C ILE A 4 6.99 -0.03 -20.34
N ILE A 5 7.64 0.84 -19.57
CA ILE A 5 8.63 0.48 -18.57
C ILE A 5 8.04 0.76 -17.19
N LEU A 6 7.93 -0.28 -16.37
CA LEU A 6 7.23 -0.24 -15.09
C LEU A 6 8.21 -0.05 -13.93
N ASN A 7 7.99 0.98 -13.12
CA ASN A 7 8.69 1.25 -11.85
C ASN A 7 10.22 1.20 -11.92
N GLU A 8 10.78 1.44 -13.09
CA GLU A 8 12.21 1.34 -13.34
C GLU A 8 12.72 2.62 -13.99
N CYS A 9 13.90 3.04 -13.59
CA CYS A 9 14.54 4.25 -14.10
C CYS A 9 15.98 4.05 -14.53
N ASN A 10 16.41 2.82 -14.71
CA ASN A 10 17.76 2.52 -15.21
C ASN A 10 17.81 2.71 -16.71
N HIS A 11 17.79 3.96 -17.13
CA HIS A 11 17.55 4.45 -18.48
C HIS A 11 18.58 4.04 -19.51
N HIS A 12 19.84 3.97 -19.13
CA HIS A 12 20.91 3.66 -20.07
C HIS A 12 20.67 2.31 -20.74
N PHE A 13 20.11 1.35 -20.01
CA PHE A 13 19.75 0.06 -20.56
C PHE A 13 18.57 0.15 -21.54
N TYR A 14 17.46 0.78 -21.12
CA TYR A 14 16.23 0.80 -21.93
C TYR A 14 16.31 1.70 -23.17
N HIS A 15 17.05 2.80 -23.11
CA HIS A 15 17.28 3.65 -24.28
C HIS A 15 18.18 3.01 -25.35
N SER A 16 19.04 2.08 -24.96
CA SER A 16 19.95 1.39 -25.89
C SER A 16 19.34 0.13 -26.53
N VAL A 17 18.35 -0.49 -25.89
CA VAL A 17 17.85 -1.82 -26.27
C VAL A 17 16.53 -1.77 -27.04
N TYR A 18 15.70 -0.73 -26.81
CA TYR A 18 14.37 -0.66 -27.41
C TYR A 18 14.23 0.52 -28.37
N GLU A 19 13.86 0.20 -29.62
CA GLU A 19 13.49 1.21 -30.61
C GLU A 19 12.03 1.67 -30.41
N GLY A 20 11.74 2.94 -30.78
CA GLY A 20 10.40 3.52 -30.72
C GLY A 20 10.06 4.24 -29.41
N PRO A 21 8.84 4.77 -29.30
CA PRO A 21 8.40 5.53 -28.14
C PRO A 21 8.47 4.74 -26.83
N LYS A 22 8.89 5.41 -25.78
CA LYS A 22 9.05 4.86 -24.43
C LYS A 22 8.16 5.59 -23.44
N ILE A 23 7.40 4.83 -22.70
CA ILE A 23 6.49 5.31 -21.66
C ILE A 23 7.03 4.82 -20.31
N GLY A 24 7.31 5.75 -19.40
CA GLY A 24 7.67 5.40 -18.02
C GLY A 24 6.42 5.39 -17.14
N TYR A 25 5.94 4.21 -16.74
CA TYR A 25 4.89 4.08 -15.73
C TYR A 25 5.51 3.97 -14.34
N LEU A 26 5.12 4.87 -13.45
CA LEU A 26 5.70 4.94 -12.12
C LEU A 26 4.62 5.18 -11.06
N VAL A 27 4.66 4.39 -9.99
CA VAL A 27 3.90 4.64 -8.76
C VAL A 27 4.87 5.18 -7.72
N TRP A 28 4.85 6.49 -7.51
CA TRP A 28 5.73 7.19 -6.58
C TRP A 28 4.97 7.63 -5.34
N GLU A 29 5.60 7.59 -4.18
CA GLU A 29 4.93 7.66 -2.88
C GLU A 29 5.38 8.86 -2.03
N SER A 30 5.96 9.88 -2.66
CA SER A 30 6.32 11.14 -1.99
C SER A 30 6.07 12.34 -2.89
N THR A 31 6.06 13.53 -2.30
CA THR A 31 5.83 14.79 -3.04
C THR A 31 7.00 15.16 -3.97
N ARG A 32 8.18 14.59 -3.73
CA ARG A 32 9.38 14.85 -4.54
C ARG A 32 10.19 13.59 -4.73
N MET A 33 10.65 13.37 -5.94
CA MET A 33 11.60 12.32 -6.32
C MET A 33 13.04 12.82 -6.11
N ASP A 34 13.98 11.90 -5.89
CA ASP A 34 15.40 12.22 -6.04
C ASP A 34 15.66 12.84 -7.42
N GLU A 35 16.52 13.85 -7.49
CA GLU A 35 16.73 14.62 -8.74
C GLU A 35 17.30 13.78 -9.86
N ASN A 36 18.23 12.87 -9.57
CA ASN A 36 18.80 12.01 -10.60
C ASN A 36 17.74 11.04 -11.15
N PHE A 37 16.94 10.46 -10.25
CA PHE A 37 15.85 9.58 -10.61
C PHE A 37 14.80 10.31 -11.45
N PHE A 38 14.37 11.50 -11.00
CA PHE A 38 13.39 12.31 -11.72
C PHE A 38 13.90 12.72 -13.12
N ASN A 39 15.14 13.20 -13.22
CA ASN A 39 15.72 13.61 -14.48
C ASN A 39 15.77 12.45 -15.47
N LEU A 40 16.14 11.26 -15.02
CA LEU A 40 16.12 10.07 -15.84
C LEU A 40 14.70 9.72 -16.29
N TRP A 41 13.75 9.62 -15.38
CA TRP A 41 12.35 9.32 -15.69
C TRP A 41 11.74 10.37 -16.64
N ASN A 42 12.07 11.65 -16.46
CA ASN A 42 11.58 12.74 -17.30
C ASN A 42 12.13 12.72 -18.76
N THR A 43 13.08 11.85 -19.08
CA THR A 43 13.55 11.64 -20.47
C THR A 43 12.60 10.80 -21.31
N PHE A 44 11.69 10.01 -20.71
CA PHE A 44 10.70 9.23 -21.45
C PHE A 44 9.81 10.12 -22.31
N ASP A 45 9.26 9.57 -23.39
CA ASP A 45 8.35 10.29 -24.29
C ASP A 45 7.03 10.63 -23.60
N GLN A 46 6.51 9.71 -22.76
CA GLN A 46 5.40 9.94 -21.88
C GLN A 46 5.71 9.42 -20.48
N LEU A 47 5.10 10.07 -19.49
CA LEU A 47 5.19 9.72 -18.08
C LEU A 47 3.80 9.34 -17.59
N TRP A 48 3.61 8.07 -17.22
CA TRP A 48 2.36 7.60 -16.68
C TRP A 48 2.46 7.44 -15.16
N VAL A 49 1.45 7.93 -14.47
CA VAL A 49 1.33 7.89 -13.00
C VAL A 49 -0.04 7.39 -12.59
N ALA A 50 -0.15 6.79 -11.41
CA ALA A 50 -1.40 6.17 -10.98
C ALA A 50 -2.48 7.19 -10.58
N SER A 51 -2.11 8.39 -10.10
CA SER A 51 -3.07 9.35 -9.53
C SER A 51 -2.85 10.79 -9.99
N LYS A 52 -3.89 11.62 -9.89
CA LYS A 52 -3.80 13.08 -10.11
C LYS A 52 -2.82 13.74 -9.14
N TRP A 53 -2.77 13.24 -7.90
CA TRP A 53 -1.81 13.71 -6.92
C TRP A 53 -0.36 13.51 -7.41
N GLN A 54 0.00 12.32 -7.88
CA GLN A 54 1.32 12.06 -8.44
C GLN A 54 1.61 12.92 -9.68
N ARG A 55 0.59 13.10 -10.54
CA ARG A 55 0.70 13.99 -11.70
C ARG A 55 1.09 15.40 -11.27
N GLN A 56 0.42 15.93 -10.25
CA GLN A 56 0.70 17.26 -9.72
C GLN A 56 2.13 17.34 -9.17
N CYS A 57 2.56 16.37 -8.36
CA CYS A 57 3.92 16.30 -7.82
C CYS A 57 4.99 16.28 -8.95
N ALA A 58 4.75 15.52 -10.01
CA ALA A 58 5.68 15.46 -11.15
C ALA A 58 5.79 16.81 -11.88
N ILE A 59 4.66 17.50 -12.08
CA ILE A 59 4.62 18.83 -12.72
C ILE A 59 5.32 19.87 -11.86
N GLU A 60 5.08 19.87 -10.56
CA GLU A 60 5.74 20.79 -9.61
C GLU A 60 7.25 20.55 -9.54
N GLN A 61 7.72 19.34 -9.83
CA GLN A 61 9.15 19.02 -9.93
C GLN A 61 9.74 19.37 -11.29
N GLY A 62 8.93 19.76 -12.29
CA GLY A 62 9.39 20.25 -13.60
C GLY A 62 9.05 19.37 -14.79
N ALA A 63 8.23 18.34 -14.63
CA ALA A 63 7.73 17.58 -15.76
C ALA A 63 6.73 18.43 -16.58
N LYS A 64 6.80 18.32 -17.91
CA LYS A 64 5.86 19.01 -18.80
C LYS A 64 4.45 18.43 -18.64
N PRO A 65 3.42 19.23 -18.38
CA PRO A 65 2.06 18.74 -18.12
C PRO A 65 1.48 17.84 -19.23
N GLU A 66 1.83 18.12 -20.48
CA GLU A 66 1.37 17.35 -21.64
C GLU A 66 1.99 15.95 -21.72
N LYS A 67 3.16 15.74 -21.11
CA LYS A 67 3.81 14.43 -21.03
C LYS A 67 3.21 13.54 -19.95
N VAL A 68 2.70 14.12 -18.84
CA VAL A 68 2.26 13.35 -17.67
C VAL A 68 0.79 12.96 -17.83
N LYS A 69 0.52 11.67 -17.89
CA LYS A 69 -0.82 11.08 -18.01
C LYS A 69 -1.17 10.32 -16.74
N VAL A 70 -2.41 10.46 -16.30
CA VAL A 70 -2.95 9.63 -15.21
C VAL A 70 -3.48 8.34 -15.80
N VAL A 71 -2.91 7.23 -15.36
CA VAL A 71 -3.32 5.86 -15.72
C VAL A 71 -3.47 5.10 -14.40
N PRO A 72 -4.68 5.06 -13.83
CA PRO A 72 -4.92 4.43 -12.54
C PRO A 72 -4.51 2.96 -12.51
N GLU A 73 -4.05 2.50 -11.35
CA GLU A 73 -4.00 1.05 -11.10
C GLU A 73 -5.40 0.51 -10.88
N ALA A 74 -5.57 -0.79 -11.03
CA ALA A 74 -6.84 -1.46 -10.92
C ALA A 74 -6.80 -2.57 -9.87
N VAL A 75 -7.98 -3.04 -9.48
CA VAL A 75 -8.17 -4.24 -8.68
C VAL A 75 -8.84 -5.32 -9.54
N ASP A 76 -8.43 -6.58 -9.40
CA ASP A 76 -9.09 -7.71 -10.07
C ASP A 76 -10.41 -8.03 -9.37
N GLY A 77 -11.52 -7.54 -9.91
CA GLY A 77 -12.87 -7.78 -9.38
C GLY A 77 -13.35 -9.23 -9.47
N ASN A 78 -12.64 -10.14 -10.15
CA ASN A 78 -12.93 -11.58 -10.07
C ASN A 78 -12.38 -12.19 -8.79
N LEU A 79 -11.24 -11.70 -8.34
CA LEU A 79 -10.56 -12.15 -7.13
C LEU A 79 -11.04 -11.37 -5.89
N PHE A 80 -11.01 -10.05 -5.96
CA PHE A 80 -11.41 -9.13 -4.88
C PHE A 80 -12.87 -8.75 -5.01
N LYS A 81 -13.74 -9.41 -4.29
CA LYS A 81 -15.17 -9.16 -4.25
C LYS A 81 -15.75 -9.59 -2.91
N PRO A 82 -16.89 -9.05 -2.49
CA PRO A 82 -17.56 -9.53 -1.29
C PRO A 82 -17.94 -11.01 -1.42
N ASP A 83 -17.66 -11.79 -0.38
CA ASP A 83 -18.17 -13.16 -0.25
C ASP A 83 -18.61 -13.41 1.21
N PRO A 84 -19.92 -13.28 1.52
CA PRO A 84 -20.44 -13.47 2.87
C PRO A 84 -20.38 -14.93 3.36
N LYS A 85 -19.99 -15.87 2.50
CA LYS A 85 -19.83 -17.29 2.87
C LYS A 85 -18.45 -17.58 3.45
N VAL A 86 -17.49 -16.70 3.20
CA VAL A 86 -16.14 -16.86 3.75
C VAL A 86 -16.19 -16.65 5.26
N LYS A 87 -15.80 -17.67 5.98
CA LYS A 87 -15.64 -17.64 7.44
C LYS A 87 -14.30 -18.23 7.78
N LEU A 88 -13.51 -17.49 8.53
CA LEU A 88 -12.25 -17.97 9.07
C LEU A 88 -12.48 -18.33 10.55
N PRO A 89 -12.21 -19.57 10.99
CA PRO A 89 -12.44 -20.00 12.37
C PRO A 89 -11.79 -19.05 13.39
N ASP A 90 -10.60 -18.58 13.11
CA ASP A 90 -9.85 -17.67 13.98
C ASP A 90 -10.46 -16.25 14.03
N PHE A 91 -11.44 -15.95 13.18
CA PHE A 91 -12.17 -14.67 13.13
C PHE A 91 -13.61 -14.78 13.66
N ASP A 92 -14.11 -15.99 13.91
CA ASP A 92 -15.47 -16.24 14.40
C ASP A 92 -15.49 -16.44 15.93
N ASP A 93 -14.66 -15.68 16.65
CA ASP A 93 -14.54 -15.70 18.12
C ASP A 93 -15.36 -14.61 18.83
N GLY A 94 -16.19 -13.88 18.08
CA GLY A 94 -17.02 -12.79 18.58
C GLY A 94 -16.26 -11.48 18.86
N ARG A 95 -14.97 -11.40 18.56
CA ARG A 95 -14.16 -10.18 18.73
C ARG A 95 -14.17 -9.34 17.45
N PHE A 96 -14.15 -8.02 17.59
CA PHE A 96 -14.04 -7.13 16.43
C PHE A 96 -12.63 -7.12 15.87
N LYS A 97 -12.48 -7.28 14.54
CA LYS A 97 -11.20 -7.42 13.85
C LYS A 97 -10.87 -6.17 13.05
N PHE A 98 -9.94 -5.38 13.56
CA PHE A 98 -9.22 -4.38 12.77
C PHE A 98 -8.12 -5.07 11.96
N MET A 99 -7.88 -4.66 10.72
CA MET A 99 -6.85 -5.24 9.88
C MET A 99 -5.92 -4.17 9.34
N HIS A 100 -4.62 -4.41 9.37
CA HIS A 100 -3.62 -3.58 8.72
C HIS A 100 -2.60 -4.45 7.99
N PHE A 101 -2.57 -4.36 6.66
CA PHE A 101 -1.67 -5.14 5.81
C PHE A 101 -0.77 -4.19 5.01
N GLY A 102 0.52 -4.43 5.09
CA GLY A 102 1.52 -3.59 4.47
C GLY A 102 2.91 -3.90 5.00
N ARG A 103 3.84 -2.98 4.83
CA ARG A 103 5.18 -3.12 5.42
C ARG A 103 5.27 -2.30 6.70
N TRP A 104 6.03 -2.78 7.67
CA TRP A 104 6.46 -1.94 8.78
C TRP A 104 7.37 -0.84 8.24
N ASP A 105 6.86 0.36 8.12
CA ASP A 105 7.51 1.46 7.45
C ASP A 105 7.03 2.80 8.03
N TYR A 106 7.93 3.78 8.13
CA TYR A 106 7.60 5.14 8.58
C TYR A 106 6.50 5.78 7.71
N ARG A 107 6.59 5.58 6.40
CA ARG A 107 5.61 6.08 5.45
C ARG A 107 4.22 5.48 5.68
N LYS A 108 4.14 4.19 6.03
CA LYS A 108 2.88 3.50 6.34
C LYS A 108 2.33 3.83 7.72
N SER A 109 3.08 4.55 8.58
CA SER A 109 2.74 4.85 9.97
C SER A 109 2.34 3.61 10.77
N THR A 110 2.98 2.48 10.50
CA THR A 110 2.59 1.18 11.09
C THR A 110 2.79 1.19 12.60
N ARG A 111 3.88 1.80 13.08
CA ARG A 111 4.14 1.91 14.51
C ARG A 111 3.08 2.75 15.21
N GLU A 112 2.79 3.92 14.68
CA GLU A 112 1.81 4.85 15.24
C GLU A 112 0.39 4.27 15.21
N LEU A 113 0.07 3.45 14.21
CA LEU A 113 -1.21 2.74 14.16
C LEU A 113 -1.33 1.71 15.28
N VAL A 114 -0.28 0.93 15.54
CA VAL A 114 -0.26 -0.06 16.64
C VAL A 114 -0.32 0.65 18.00
N GLU A 115 0.47 1.71 18.19
CA GLU A 115 0.44 2.52 19.42
C GLU A 115 -0.97 3.09 19.66
N ALA A 116 -1.60 3.69 18.65
CA ALA A 116 -2.95 4.24 18.76
C ALA A 116 -4.01 3.18 19.09
N PHE A 117 -3.90 1.97 18.52
CA PHE A 117 -4.81 0.87 18.85
C PHE A 117 -4.66 0.45 20.33
N LEU A 118 -3.44 0.36 20.83
CA LEU A 118 -3.18 -0.03 22.21
C LEU A 118 -3.58 1.05 23.22
N ASP A 119 -3.49 2.32 22.83
CA ASP A 119 -3.90 3.46 23.65
C ASP A 119 -5.43 3.64 23.71
N GLU A 120 -6.13 3.32 22.60
CA GLU A 120 -7.58 3.51 22.49
C GLU A 120 -8.37 2.41 23.21
N PHE A 121 -7.95 1.15 23.09
CA PHE A 121 -8.72 0.01 23.59
C PHE A 121 -8.12 -0.61 24.85
N ASP A 122 -8.95 -0.77 25.87
CA ASP A 122 -8.58 -1.50 27.09
C ASP A 122 -8.39 -3.00 26.81
N SER A 123 -7.53 -3.66 27.60
CA SER A 123 -7.21 -5.08 27.44
C SER A 123 -8.41 -6.02 27.56
N ASN A 124 -9.51 -5.57 28.17
CA ASN A 124 -10.75 -6.34 28.35
C ASN A 124 -11.73 -6.18 27.19
N GLU A 125 -11.51 -5.25 26.29
CA GLU A 125 -12.39 -5.04 25.14
C GLU A 125 -12.25 -6.17 24.12
N PRO A 126 -13.35 -6.62 23.52
CA PRO A 126 -13.35 -7.74 22.57
C PRO A 126 -12.91 -7.27 21.18
N VAL A 127 -11.72 -6.73 21.06
CA VAL A 127 -11.12 -6.24 19.81
C VAL A 127 -9.76 -6.87 19.57
N ASP A 128 -9.40 -7.10 18.30
CA ASP A 128 -8.07 -7.52 17.87
C ASP A 128 -7.59 -6.66 16.71
N LEU A 129 -6.27 -6.46 16.63
CA LEU A 129 -5.60 -5.87 15.48
C LEU A 129 -4.82 -6.95 14.74
N ILE A 130 -5.24 -7.23 13.53
CA ILE A 130 -4.66 -8.25 12.66
C ILE A 130 -3.61 -7.59 11.78
N LEU A 131 -2.38 -8.06 11.89
CA LEU A 131 -1.21 -7.46 11.27
C LEU A 131 -0.53 -8.41 10.27
N SER A 132 -0.26 -7.93 9.07
CA SER A 132 0.67 -8.57 8.13
C SER A 132 1.61 -7.48 7.60
N ILE A 133 2.71 -7.27 8.32
CA ILE A 133 3.51 -6.04 8.24
C ILE A 133 5.02 -6.28 8.16
N ASP A 134 5.47 -7.46 7.76
CA ASP A 134 6.89 -7.74 7.60
C ASP A 134 7.54 -6.80 6.57
N ASN A 135 8.77 -6.38 6.87
CA ASN A 135 9.55 -5.54 5.98
C ASN A 135 10.95 -6.14 5.77
N PHE A 136 11.11 -6.89 4.68
CA PHE A 136 12.38 -7.51 4.30
C PHE A 136 13.43 -6.51 3.78
N TYR A 137 13.04 -5.27 3.52
CA TYR A 137 13.94 -4.20 3.05
C TYR A 137 14.42 -3.29 4.18
N ALA A 138 13.91 -3.48 5.40
CA ALA A 138 14.33 -2.66 6.54
C ALA A 138 15.81 -2.92 6.87
N LYS A 139 16.52 -1.84 7.15
CA LYS A 139 17.96 -1.86 7.51
C LYS A 139 18.19 -1.69 9.01
N ASP A 140 17.14 -1.87 9.82
CA ASP A 140 17.15 -1.69 11.27
C ASP A 140 17.67 -2.92 12.05
N GLY A 141 17.97 -4.01 11.35
CA GLY A 141 18.44 -5.27 11.92
C GLY A 141 17.33 -6.15 12.52
N LEU A 142 16.07 -5.69 12.50
CA LEU A 142 14.93 -6.44 13.00
C LEU A 142 14.34 -7.28 11.85
N LYS A 143 14.21 -8.60 12.07
CA LYS A 143 13.94 -9.56 10.98
C LYS A 143 12.46 -9.67 10.62
N ASN A 144 11.59 -9.60 11.63
CA ASN A 144 10.16 -9.85 11.47
C ASN A 144 9.33 -8.93 12.37
N THR A 145 8.02 -9.07 12.27
CA THR A 145 7.05 -8.28 13.02
C THR A 145 7.15 -8.49 14.52
N GLU A 146 7.31 -9.72 14.98
CA GLU A 146 7.42 -10.07 16.41
C GLU A 146 8.63 -9.41 17.08
N GLU A 147 9.78 -9.42 16.41
CA GLU A 147 10.99 -8.74 16.90
C GLU A 147 10.77 -7.24 17.01
N ARG A 148 10.05 -6.62 16.04
CA ARG A 148 9.73 -5.19 16.06
C ARG A 148 8.80 -4.83 17.20
N LEU A 149 7.71 -5.58 17.38
CA LEU A 149 6.76 -5.34 18.48
C LEU A 149 7.46 -5.41 19.85
N LYS A 150 8.30 -6.41 20.06
CA LYS A 150 9.11 -6.54 21.28
C LYS A 150 10.10 -5.37 21.45
N HIS A 151 10.81 -5.01 20.39
CA HIS A 151 11.78 -3.91 20.41
C HIS A 151 11.14 -2.58 20.83
N TYR A 152 9.93 -2.30 20.30
CA TYR A 152 9.18 -1.08 20.62
C TYR A 152 8.27 -1.22 21.85
N LYS A 153 8.30 -2.36 22.56
CA LYS A 153 7.46 -2.66 23.74
C LYS A 153 5.95 -2.57 23.44
N LEU A 154 5.57 -3.03 22.28
CA LEU A 154 4.19 -3.08 21.77
C LEU A 154 3.65 -4.53 21.75
N ASP A 155 4.26 -5.45 22.51
CA ASP A 155 3.87 -6.85 22.56
C ASP A 155 2.58 -7.01 23.40
N ASP A 156 1.45 -7.27 22.72
CA ASP A 156 0.13 -7.38 23.31
C ASP A 156 -0.62 -8.55 22.68
N PRO A 157 -1.35 -9.39 23.45
CA PRO A 157 -2.04 -10.56 22.91
C PRO A 157 -3.19 -10.25 21.93
N ARG A 158 -3.67 -9.01 21.87
CA ARG A 158 -4.66 -8.55 20.89
C ARG A 158 -4.08 -8.28 19.50
N LEU A 159 -2.74 -8.19 19.40
CA LEU A 159 -2.04 -8.07 18.12
C LEU A 159 -1.84 -9.48 17.54
N LYS A 160 -2.54 -9.77 16.45
CA LYS A 160 -2.48 -11.07 15.77
C LYS A 160 -1.66 -10.92 14.48
N ILE A 161 -0.53 -11.61 14.43
CA ILE A 161 0.38 -11.55 13.28
C ILE A 161 -0.01 -12.65 12.30
N LEU A 162 -0.15 -12.27 11.03
CA LEU A 162 -0.48 -13.18 9.94
C LEU A 162 0.59 -13.18 8.87
N HIS A 163 0.81 -14.35 8.32
CA HIS A 163 1.57 -14.55 7.09
C HIS A 163 0.68 -15.23 6.07
N PHE A 164 0.50 -14.64 4.90
CA PHE A 164 -0.38 -15.19 3.87
C PHE A 164 0.39 -16.19 3.00
N PRO A 165 0.03 -17.49 3.03
CA PRO A 165 0.67 -18.48 2.19
C PRO A 165 0.29 -18.34 0.71
N SER A 166 -0.86 -17.71 0.41
CA SER A 166 -1.34 -17.48 -0.95
C SER A 166 -2.10 -16.14 -1.08
N ARG A 167 -2.32 -15.72 -2.33
CA ARG A 167 -3.14 -14.54 -2.65
C ARG A 167 -4.61 -14.78 -2.28
N GLU A 168 -5.08 -15.99 -2.46
CA GLU A 168 -6.44 -16.41 -2.12
C GLU A 168 -6.68 -16.34 -0.60
N ASP A 169 -5.70 -16.72 0.22
CA ASP A 169 -5.82 -16.59 1.67
C ASP A 169 -5.87 -15.12 2.10
N TYR A 170 -5.01 -14.29 1.52
CA TYR A 170 -5.06 -12.83 1.73
C TYR A 170 -6.47 -12.26 1.46
N VAL A 171 -7.12 -12.66 0.37
CA VAL A 171 -8.48 -12.23 0.03
C VAL A 171 -9.49 -12.69 1.07
N LYS A 172 -9.40 -13.94 1.56
CA LYS A 172 -10.31 -14.45 2.60
C LYS A 172 -10.21 -13.62 3.89
N TYR A 173 -9.01 -13.22 4.28
CA TYR A 173 -8.83 -12.35 5.44
C TYR A 173 -9.46 -10.98 5.21
N LEU A 174 -9.29 -10.37 4.05
CA LEU A 174 -9.97 -9.11 3.71
C LEU A 174 -11.49 -9.25 3.79
N GLN A 175 -12.06 -10.35 3.28
CA GLN A 175 -13.50 -10.62 3.31
C GLN A 175 -14.06 -10.91 4.71
N SER A 176 -13.23 -11.30 5.67
CA SER A 176 -13.65 -11.77 6.99
C SER A 176 -13.49 -10.74 8.10
N GLY A 177 -12.63 -9.74 7.94
CA GLY A 177 -12.40 -8.70 8.94
C GLY A 177 -13.50 -7.63 8.96
N ASN A 178 -13.59 -6.88 10.05
CA ASN A 178 -14.65 -5.89 10.22
C ASN A 178 -14.26 -4.53 9.64
N VAL A 179 -13.00 -4.13 9.72
CA VAL A 179 -12.50 -2.86 9.18
C VAL A 179 -11.04 -2.95 8.77
N PHE A 180 -10.69 -2.33 7.65
CA PHE A 180 -9.32 -2.20 7.18
C PHE A 180 -8.76 -0.82 7.53
N LEU A 181 -7.54 -0.78 8.06
CA LEU A 181 -6.86 0.45 8.47
C LEU A 181 -5.70 0.77 7.53
N SER A 182 -5.64 2.00 7.04
CA SER A 182 -4.54 2.50 6.21
C SER A 182 -4.14 3.92 6.61
N CYS A 183 -3.25 4.05 7.58
CA CYS A 183 -2.80 5.33 8.15
C CYS A 183 -1.55 5.88 7.46
N ALA A 184 -1.33 5.56 6.19
CA ALA A 184 -0.15 5.97 5.46
C ALA A 184 -0.04 7.51 5.36
N ARG A 185 1.18 8.03 5.52
CA ARG A 185 1.52 9.45 5.34
C ARG A 185 1.47 9.86 3.89
N SER A 186 1.72 8.91 2.99
CA SER A 186 1.69 9.11 1.55
C SER A 186 1.60 7.79 0.81
N GLU A 187 0.82 7.76 -0.26
CA GLU A 187 0.66 6.64 -1.18
C GLU A 187 0.61 7.13 -2.62
N GLY A 188 1.21 6.41 -3.52
CA GLY A 188 1.02 6.65 -4.94
C GLY A 188 -0.35 6.20 -5.43
N TRP A 189 -0.81 5.04 -4.91
CA TRP A 189 -2.13 4.47 -5.18
C TRP A 189 -2.76 3.84 -3.93
N ASN A 190 -2.15 2.86 -3.32
CA ASN A 190 -2.59 2.09 -2.16
C ASN A 190 -3.43 0.85 -2.54
N LEU A 191 -2.78 -0.14 -3.17
CA LEU A 191 -3.42 -1.39 -3.55
C LEU A 191 -4.13 -2.11 -2.38
N PRO A 192 -3.55 -2.26 -1.17
CA PRO A 192 -4.25 -2.94 -0.08
C PRO A 192 -5.57 -2.27 0.32
N LEU A 193 -5.67 -0.94 0.22
CA LEU A 193 -6.89 -0.22 0.52
C LEU A 193 -7.98 -0.50 -0.52
N ILE A 194 -7.67 -0.38 -1.82
CA ILE A 194 -8.67 -0.64 -2.88
C ILE A 194 -9.08 -2.12 -2.90
N GLU A 195 -8.17 -3.04 -2.57
CA GLU A 195 -8.44 -4.47 -2.46
C GLU A 195 -9.41 -4.77 -1.29
N ALA A 196 -9.23 -4.15 -0.13
CA ALA A 196 -10.14 -4.25 1.00
C ALA A 196 -11.54 -3.69 0.66
N MET A 197 -11.58 -2.50 0.06
CA MET A 197 -12.85 -1.89 -0.37
C MET A 197 -13.56 -2.74 -1.43
N ALA A 198 -12.82 -3.33 -2.37
CA ALA A 198 -13.38 -4.25 -3.38
C ALA A 198 -13.94 -5.55 -2.76
N CYS A 199 -13.38 -6.01 -1.64
CA CYS A 199 -13.91 -7.12 -0.85
C CYS A 199 -15.17 -6.74 -0.04
N GLY A 200 -15.57 -5.48 -0.04
CA GLY A 200 -16.70 -4.96 0.74
C GLY A 200 -16.36 -4.66 2.19
N THR A 201 -15.08 -4.64 2.55
CA THR A 201 -14.62 -4.34 3.90
C THR A 201 -14.57 -2.83 4.12
N PRO A 202 -15.29 -2.29 5.09
CA PRO A 202 -15.19 -0.89 5.48
C PRO A 202 -13.74 -0.49 5.77
N SER A 203 -13.35 0.72 5.41
CA SER A 203 -11.96 1.14 5.54
C SER A 203 -11.84 2.51 6.20
N ILE A 204 -10.87 2.64 7.11
CA ILE A 204 -10.43 3.92 7.70
C ILE A 204 -9.06 4.23 7.13
N TYR A 205 -8.89 5.39 6.53
CA TYR A 205 -7.65 5.75 5.84
C TYR A 205 -7.30 7.23 6.01
N SER A 206 -6.02 7.56 5.84
CA SER A 206 -5.57 8.95 5.86
C SER A 206 -6.10 9.71 4.65
N ASN A 207 -6.70 10.88 4.90
CA ASN A 207 -7.24 11.76 3.85
C ASN A 207 -6.11 12.51 3.12
N CYS A 208 -5.27 11.78 2.37
CA CYS A 208 -4.14 12.35 1.64
C CYS A 208 -3.69 11.50 0.44
N SER A 209 -2.97 12.14 -0.47
CA SER A 209 -2.19 11.54 -1.57
C SER A 209 -3.01 10.71 -2.60
N GLY A 210 -2.37 9.72 -3.23
CA GLY A 210 -2.94 9.01 -4.38
C GLY A 210 -4.18 8.16 -4.09
N GLN A 211 -4.37 7.73 -2.85
CA GLN A 211 -5.56 6.96 -2.47
C GLN A 211 -6.88 7.74 -2.60
N LEU A 212 -6.83 9.07 -2.60
CA LEU A 212 -8.02 9.91 -2.82
C LEU A 212 -8.54 9.85 -4.27
N GLU A 213 -7.89 9.14 -5.16
CA GLU A 213 -8.36 8.95 -6.52
C GLU A 213 -9.58 8.00 -6.57
N PHE A 214 -9.71 7.09 -5.60
CA PHE A 214 -10.76 6.07 -5.56
C PHE A 214 -11.48 5.97 -4.20
N ALA A 215 -10.90 6.50 -3.13
CA ALA A 215 -11.46 6.42 -1.79
C ALA A 215 -12.24 7.72 -1.47
N GLU A 216 -13.56 7.59 -1.26
CA GLU A 216 -14.49 8.67 -0.92
C GLU A 216 -15.08 8.46 0.48
#